data_831cc914bf62bddea72dd2b96f822e4f
#
_entry.id   831cc914bf62bddea72dd2b96f822e4f
#
_cell.length_a   1.000
_cell.length_b   1.000
_cell.length_c   1.000
_cell.angle_alpha   90.00
_cell.angle_beta   90.00
_cell.angle_gamma   90.00
#
_symmetry.space_group_name_H-M   'P 1'
#
loop_
_entity.id
_entity.type
_entity.pdbx_description
1 polymer ?
#
loop_
_entity_poly.entity_id
_entity_poly.type
_entity_poly.pdbx_seq_one_letter_code
_entity_poly.pdbx_strand_id
1 'polypeptide(L)'
;MGKIITSARLAAVTAGYSTAFNKIHQGAQTQWSKIASKTTSSSAKEIYGWLANTFGMKEVIGDVEIEDITTQDYELANKEFHDTKAVKRADLEDDKEGTYTPMFQMMGMGANRAYDEIVFARLSGGFTEKGYDGKAFFSATHPVGDKGKTTFSNLGTKKFSETNFSDALTALKTVKAANGKPWGFGQKLVLVCHPKHEVTVRKVLTLQKTAAGADNLFYNAAEVVSSALLNNEDSWFLLEVGWPVMPIILQEREGIKITSCNQPDDNYVLLNKKFLFQAYGRYNAGYGIPAMAWGSTGADAA
;
A
#
# COMPACT_ATOMS: atom_id res chain seq x y z
N MET A 1 16.78 25.41 -41.16
CA MET A 1 17.72 25.88 -40.11
C MET A 1 17.20 25.40 -38.77
N GLY A 2 17.92 24.50 -38.09
CA GLY A 2 17.57 24.08 -36.73
C GLY A 2 17.60 25.29 -35.81
N LYS A 3 16.56 25.46 -35.00
CA LYS A 3 16.52 26.53 -34.00
C LYS A 3 17.48 26.20 -32.85
N ILE A 4 18.44 27.10 -32.59
CA ILE A 4 19.32 26.97 -31.43
C ILE A 4 18.46 26.95 -30.19
N ILE A 5 18.59 25.91 -29.34
CA ILE A 5 17.88 25.86 -28.06
C ILE A 5 18.43 26.96 -27.16
N THR A 6 17.59 27.93 -26.84
CA THR A 6 17.88 28.96 -25.83
C THR A 6 17.56 28.39 -24.45
N SER A 7 18.22 28.89 -23.39
CA SER A 7 17.92 28.51 -22.01
C SER A 7 16.44 28.77 -21.64
N ALA A 8 15.84 29.84 -22.16
CA ALA A 8 14.42 30.16 -21.93
C ALA A 8 13.49 29.10 -22.57
N ARG A 9 13.77 28.65 -23.80
CA ARG A 9 13.00 27.59 -24.45
C ARG A 9 13.15 26.26 -23.70
N LEU A 10 14.36 25.91 -23.29
CA LEU A 10 14.62 24.69 -22.54
C LEU A 10 13.88 24.69 -21.19
N ALA A 11 13.85 25.84 -20.50
CA ALA A 11 13.08 25.99 -19.27
C ALA A 11 11.56 25.81 -19.51
N ALA A 12 11.02 26.37 -20.61
CA ALA A 12 9.61 26.22 -20.95
C ALA A 12 9.24 24.77 -21.28
N VAL A 13 10.08 24.06 -22.03
CA VAL A 13 9.89 22.63 -22.36
C VAL A 13 9.95 21.78 -21.10
N THR A 14 10.92 22.02 -20.23
CA THR A 14 11.05 21.30 -18.94
C THR A 14 9.83 21.52 -18.05
N ALA A 15 9.34 22.77 -17.98
CA ALA A 15 8.12 23.08 -17.25
C ALA A 15 6.90 22.35 -17.86
N GLY A 16 6.79 22.26 -19.18
CA GLY A 16 5.77 21.51 -19.90
C GLY A 16 5.79 20.03 -19.55
N TYR A 17 6.96 19.40 -19.57
CA TYR A 17 7.12 17.98 -19.21
C TYR A 17 6.81 17.72 -17.74
N SER A 18 7.28 18.58 -16.85
CA SER A 18 6.97 18.49 -15.41
C SER A 18 5.46 18.65 -15.16
N THR A 19 4.81 19.56 -15.88
CA THR A 19 3.35 19.73 -15.79
C THR A 19 2.61 18.50 -16.29
N ALA A 20 3.04 17.91 -17.41
CA ALA A 20 2.45 16.69 -17.97
C ALA A 20 2.58 15.50 -17.00
N PHE A 21 3.74 15.31 -16.40
CA PHE A 21 3.99 14.32 -15.37
C PHE A 21 3.10 14.53 -14.15
N ASN A 22 3.13 15.73 -13.55
CA ASN A 22 2.41 16.04 -12.31
C ASN A 22 0.90 15.94 -12.47
N LYS A 23 0.35 16.35 -13.61
CA LYS A 23 -1.08 16.22 -13.91
C LYS A 23 -1.57 14.78 -13.80
N ILE A 24 -0.79 13.83 -14.31
CA ILE A 24 -1.14 12.42 -14.26
C ILE A 24 -0.81 11.82 -12.89
N HIS A 25 0.37 12.12 -12.34
CA HIS A 25 0.79 11.61 -11.04
C HIS A 25 -0.16 12.00 -9.90
N GLN A 26 -0.69 13.23 -9.91
CA GLN A 26 -1.64 13.70 -8.88
C GLN A 26 -3.09 13.32 -9.17
N GLY A 27 -3.47 13.10 -10.43
CA GLY A 27 -4.85 12.85 -10.85
C GLY A 27 -5.22 11.37 -10.96
N ALA A 28 -4.27 10.44 -10.97
CA ALA A 28 -4.57 9.02 -11.13
C ALA A 28 -5.11 8.42 -9.83
N GLN A 29 -6.16 7.58 -9.96
CA GLN A 29 -6.72 6.86 -8.83
C GLN A 29 -5.79 5.71 -8.43
N THR A 30 -5.34 5.70 -7.18
CA THR A 30 -4.55 4.63 -6.58
C THR A 30 -5.43 3.68 -5.78
N GLN A 31 -5.00 2.42 -5.67
CA GLN A 31 -5.68 1.41 -4.86
C GLN A 31 -5.06 1.28 -3.45
N TRP A 32 -3.78 1.63 -3.29
CA TRP A 32 -3.07 1.50 -2.02
C TRP A 32 -3.76 2.24 -0.88
N SER A 33 -4.34 3.41 -1.13
CA SER A 33 -4.99 4.25 -0.11
C SER A 33 -6.24 3.61 0.50
N LYS A 34 -6.78 2.55 -0.12
CA LYS A 34 -7.90 1.78 0.42
C LYS A 34 -7.47 0.76 1.48
N ILE A 35 -6.21 0.36 1.49
CA ILE A 35 -5.68 -0.74 2.31
C ILE A 35 -4.48 -0.36 3.17
N ALA A 36 -3.90 0.81 2.95
CA ALA A 36 -2.73 1.29 3.69
C ALA A 36 -2.92 2.71 4.22
N SER A 37 -2.44 2.96 5.43
CA SER A 37 -2.27 4.30 5.98
C SER A 37 -0.94 4.89 5.51
N LYS A 38 -0.94 6.20 5.19
CA LYS A 38 0.28 6.91 4.83
C LYS A 38 0.89 7.59 6.05
N THR A 39 2.18 7.40 6.28
CA THR A 39 2.95 8.04 7.36
C THR A 39 4.17 8.73 6.76
N THR A 40 4.45 9.95 7.23
CA THR A 40 5.67 10.66 6.84
C THR A 40 6.85 10.19 7.70
N SER A 41 8.02 10.05 7.08
CA SER A 41 9.26 9.68 7.75
C SER A 41 10.19 10.90 7.83
N SER A 42 10.83 11.08 8.97
CA SER A 42 11.82 12.14 9.20
C SER A 42 13.26 11.63 9.25
N SER A 43 13.46 10.31 9.33
CA SER A 43 14.75 9.66 9.45
C SER A 43 15.01 8.63 8.34
N ALA A 44 16.18 8.01 8.33
CA ALA A 44 16.50 6.92 7.40
C ALA A 44 15.65 5.69 7.67
N LYS A 45 15.26 5.48 8.94
CA LYS A 45 14.46 4.38 9.45
C LYS A 45 13.50 4.93 10.49
N GLU A 46 12.27 4.42 10.51
CA GLU A 46 11.29 4.72 11.55
C GLU A 46 11.04 3.49 12.41
N ILE A 47 10.83 3.70 13.71
CA ILE A 47 10.53 2.65 14.68
C ILE A 47 9.07 2.76 15.07
N TYR A 48 8.32 1.69 14.84
CA TYR A 48 6.88 1.60 15.15
C TYR A 48 6.63 0.80 16.43
N GLY A 49 7.40 1.06 17.48
CA GLY A 49 7.36 0.32 18.74
C GLY A 49 6.00 0.33 19.44
N TRP A 50 5.18 1.34 19.20
CA TRP A 50 3.86 1.50 19.81
C TRP A 50 2.77 0.57 19.23
N LEU A 51 3.03 -0.15 18.14
CA LEU A 51 2.06 -1.10 17.55
C LEU A 51 1.65 -2.24 18.48
N ALA A 52 2.47 -2.57 19.46
CA ALA A 52 2.18 -3.62 20.44
C ALA A 52 1.17 -3.20 21.51
N ASN A 53 0.89 -1.91 21.66
CA ASN A 53 0.06 -1.40 22.75
C ASN A 53 -1.43 -1.52 22.44
N THR A 54 -2.20 -1.78 23.49
CA THR A 54 -3.67 -1.78 23.48
C THR A 54 -4.19 -0.48 24.02
N PHE A 55 -5.22 0.07 23.36
CA PHE A 55 -5.86 1.30 23.76
C PHE A 55 -7.29 1.03 24.22
N GLY A 56 -7.72 1.63 25.33
CA GLY A 56 -9.07 1.50 25.82
C GLY A 56 -9.28 2.24 27.15
N MET A 57 -10.51 2.70 27.38
CA MET A 57 -10.87 3.32 28.65
C MET A 57 -11.09 2.25 29.72
N LYS A 58 -10.53 2.46 30.93
CA LYS A 58 -10.76 1.69 32.12
C LYS A 58 -11.58 2.54 33.10
N GLU A 59 -12.49 1.89 33.85
CA GLU A 59 -13.15 2.54 34.96
C GLU A 59 -12.14 2.75 36.09
N VAL A 60 -12.16 3.93 36.70
CA VAL A 60 -11.31 4.22 37.87
C VAL A 60 -12.01 3.74 39.12
N ILE A 61 -11.52 2.65 39.70
CA ILE A 61 -11.97 2.11 40.99
C ILE A 61 -10.79 2.18 41.95
N GLY A 62 -10.71 3.25 42.72
CA GLY A 62 -9.56 3.57 43.57
C GLY A 62 -8.50 4.39 42.84
N ASP A 63 -7.26 3.90 42.83
CA ASP A 63 -6.14 4.59 42.18
C ASP A 63 -6.13 4.38 40.65
N VAL A 64 -5.61 5.38 39.91
CA VAL A 64 -5.47 5.29 38.46
C VAL A 64 -4.35 4.29 38.13
N GLU A 65 -4.67 3.26 37.35
CA GLU A 65 -3.67 2.36 36.81
C GLU A 65 -2.93 3.03 35.67
N ILE A 66 -1.62 3.16 35.78
CA ILE A 66 -0.72 3.67 34.72
C ILE A 66 -0.14 2.46 33.97
N GLU A 67 -0.36 2.39 32.67
CA GLU A 67 0.27 1.41 31.80
C GLU A 67 1.43 2.07 31.06
N ASP A 68 2.62 1.46 31.18
CA ASP A 68 3.77 1.90 30.40
C ASP A 68 3.58 1.50 28.93
N ILE A 69 4.00 2.40 28.01
CA ILE A 69 3.98 2.09 26.58
C ILE A 69 5.13 1.12 26.32
N THR A 70 4.76 -0.12 25.97
CA THR A 70 5.72 -1.13 25.54
C THR A 70 6.24 -0.78 24.15
N THR A 71 7.54 -0.70 23.98
CA THR A 71 8.19 -0.46 22.68
C THR A 71 8.77 -1.77 22.17
N GLN A 72 8.41 -2.14 20.95
CA GLN A 72 9.05 -3.24 20.22
C GLN A 72 9.86 -2.67 19.06
N ASP A 73 10.98 -3.33 18.73
CA ASP A 73 11.89 -2.88 17.68
C ASP A 73 11.39 -3.28 16.28
N TYR A 74 10.23 -2.74 15.87
CA TYR A 74 9.79 -2.86 14.48
C TYR A 74 10.28 -1.67 13.68
N GLU A 75 11.33 -1.91 12.89
CA GLU A 75 12.03 -0.91 12.10
C GLU A 75 11.64 -1.01 10.63
N LEU A 76 11.33 0.13 10.01
CA LEU A 76 11.07 0.24 8.58
C LEU A 76 12.05 1.23 7.93
N ALA A 77 13.03 0.69 7.19
CA ALA A 77 14.00 1.50 6.44
C ALA A 77 13.40 2.03 5.15
N ASN A 78 13.68 3.30 4.81
CA ASN A 78 13.30 3.88 3.53
C ASN A 78 14.12 3.29 2.39
N LYS A 79 13.48 3.11 1.23
CA LYS A 79 14.11 2.69 -0.03
C LYS A 79 14.05 3.82 -1.05
N GLU A 80 15.02 3.85 -1.94
CA GLU A 80 15.09 4.82 -3.02
C GLU A 80 14.59 4.21 -4.32
N PHE A 81 13.75 4.97 -5.04
CA PHE A 81 13.18 4.55 -6.31
C PHE A 81 13.33 5.66 -7.34
N HIS A 82 13.67 5.30 -8.56
CA HIS A 82 13.76 6.25 -9.65
C HIS A 82 13.31 5.66 -10.99
N ASP A 83 12.83 6.53 -11.87
CA ASP A 83 12.68 6.28 -13.29
C ASP A 83 13.35 7.43 -14.05
N THR A 84 14.36 7.13 -14.86
CA THR A 84 15.17 8.14 -15.57
C THR A 84 15.02 7.98 -17.07
N LYS A 85 14.63 9.05 -17.75
CA LYS A 85 14.50 9.10 -19.19
C LYS A 85 15.45 10.14 -19.79
N ALA A 86 16.01 9.81 -20.96
CA ALA A 86 16.90 10.69 -21.69
C ALA A 86 16.23 11.15 -23.00
N VAL A 87 16.23 12.47 -23.24
CA VAL A 87 15.75 13.09 -24.47
C VAL A 87 16.96 13.63 -25.24
N LYS A 88 17.08 13.29 -26.51
CA LYS A 88 18.18 13.79 -27.35
C LYS A 88 18.04 15.30 -27.55
N ARG A 89 19.17 16.03 -27.41
CA ARG A 89 19.23 17.47 -27.64
C ARG A 89 18.73 17.83 -29.04
N ALA A 90 19.19 17.11 -30.07
CA ALA A 90 18.79 17.34 -31.45
C ALA A 90 17.28 17.26 -31.69
N ASP A 91 16.58 16.32 -30.98
CA ASP A 91 15.14 16.17 -31.13
C ASP A 91 14.36 17.40 -30.61
N LEU A 92 14.87 18.06 -29.54
CA LEU A 92 14.30 19.31 -29.06
C LEU A 92 14.67 20.51 -29.98
N GLU A 93 15.85 20.48 -30.58
CA GLU A 93 16.28 21.49 -31.58
C GLU A 93 15.42 21.42 -32.84
N ASP A 94 14.99 20.22 -33.24
CA ASP A 94 14.13 19.96 -34.39
C ASP A 94 12.62 20.13 -34.12
N ASP A 95 12.26 20.75 -33.00
CA ASP A 95 10.86 21.05 -32.60
C ASP A 95 9.96 19.82 -32.37
N LYS A 96 10.54 18.72 -31.90
CA LYS A 96 9.82 17.47 -31.59
C LYS A 96 9.26 17.42 -30.17
N GLU A 97 9.04 18.55 -29.51
CA GLU A 97 8.64 18.65 -28.10
C GLU A 97 7.34 17.89 -27.81
N GLY A 98 6.34 18.02 -28.69
CA GLY A 98 5.05 17.33 -28.53
C GLY A 98 5.14 15.81 -28.57
N THR A 99 6.19 15.26 -29.20
CA THR A 99 6.42 13.82 -29.32
C THR A 99 6.74 13.17 -27.97
N TYR A 100 7.36 13.91 -27.05
CA TYR A 100 7.78 13.40 -25.75
C TYR A 100 6.76 13.61 -24.62
N THR A 101 5.78 14.49 -24.79
CA THR A 101 4.74 14.74 -23.77
C THR A 101 4.02 13.46 -23.29
N PRO A 102 3.59 12.52 -24.17
CA PRO A 102 2.99 11.26 -23.74
C PRO A 102 3.94 10.39 -22.89
N MET A 103 5.24 10.41 -23.17
CA MET A 103 6.24 9.69 -22.38
C MET A 103 6.26 10.19 -20.92
N PHE A 104 6.22 11.51 -20.70
CA PHE A 104 6.17 12.08 -19.35
C PHE A 104 4.84 11.83 -18.65
N GLN A 105 3.74 11.76 -19.39
CA GLN A 105 2.45 11.33 -18.87
C GLN A 105 2.49 9.86 -18.40
N MET A 106 3.07 8.96 -19.21
CA MET A 106 3.27 7.55 -18.82
C MET A 106 4.22 7.40 -17.63
N MET A 107 5.25 8.22 -17.56
CA MET A 107 6.16 8.28 -16.41
C MET A 107 5.42 8.70 -15.13
N GLY A 108 4.48 9.65 -15.22
CA GLY A 108 3.58 10.05 -14.13
C GLY A 108 2.64 8.92 -13.70
N MET A 109 2.11 8.12 -14.64
CA MET A 109 1.32 6.92 -14.32
C MET A 109 2.18 5.86 -13.62
N GLY A 110 3.40 5.61 -14.10
CA GLY A 110 4.34 4.68 -13.48
C GLY A 110 4.68 5.07 -12.04
N ALA A 111 4.94 6.36 -11.80
CA ALA A 111 5.19 6.89 -10.47
C ALA A 111 4.02 6.68 -9.50
N ASN A 112 2.78 6.81 -9.99
CA ASN A 112 1.59 6.57 -9.19
C ASN A 112 1.40 5.09 -8.85
N ARG A 113 1.62 4.23 -9.86
CA ARG A 113 1.55 2.78 -9.72
C ARG A 113 2.62 2.22 -8.76
N ALA A 114 3.76 2.88 -8.62
CA ALA A 114 4.85 2.43 -7.76
C ALA A 114 4.43 2.31 -6.28
N TYR A 115 3.51 3.17 -5.79
CA TYR A 115 2.94 3.03 -4.46
C TYR A 115 2.01 1.80 -4.35
N ASP A 116 1.18 1.54 -5.37
CA ASP A 116 0.37 0.33 -5.41
C ASP A 116 1.25 -0.91 -5.42
N GLU A 117 2.29 -0.95 -6.25
CA GLU A 117 3.21 -2.09 -6.36
C GLU A 117 3.85 -2.45 -5.03
N ILE A 118 4.37 -1.46 -4.28
CA ILE A 118 5.04 -1.75 -3.00
C ILE A 118 4.05 -2.18 -1.90
N VAL A 119 2.84 -1.60 -1.87
CA VAL A 119 1.82 -1.94 -0.87
C VAL A 119 1.24 -3.33 -1.14
N PHE A 120 0.90 -3.66 -2.38
CA PHE A 120 0.38 -4.99 -2.73
C PHE A 120 1.45 -6.09 -2.64
N ALA A 121 2.72 -5.77 -2.96
CA ALA A 121 3.83 -6.68 -2.72
C ALA A 121 3.99 -6.98 -1.23
N ARG A 122 3.85 -5.96 -0.37
CA ARG A 122 3.90 -6.14 1.08
C ARG A 122 2.74 -7.00 1.59
N LEU A 123 1.52 -6.78 1.08
CA LEU A 123 0.36 -7.61 1.42
C LEU A 123 0.58 -9.08 1.03
N SER A 124 1.07 -9.33 -0.19
CA SER A 124 1.39 -10.68 -0.68
C SER A 124 2.52 -11.35 0.11
N GLY A 125 3.53 -10.57 0.55
CA GLY A 125 4.65 -11.05 1.36
C GLY A 125 4.27 -11.39 2.80
N GLY A 126 3.08 -11.01 3.26
CA GLY A 126 2.65 -11.15 4.65
C GLY A 126 2.60 -12.59 5.19
N PHE A 127 2.58 -13.60 4.32
CA PHE A 127 2.65 -15.01 4.73
C PHE A 127 4.06 -15.45 5.18
N THR A 128 5.09 -14.69 4.85
CA THR A 128 6.50 -15.04 5.15
C THR A 128 7.25 -13.93 5.89
N GLU A 129 6.93 -12.68 5.60
CA GLU A 129 7.60 -11.52 6.19
C GLU A 129 7.06 -11.20 7.58
N LYS A 130 7.95 -10.80 8.48
CA LYS A 130 7.65 -10.61 9.90
C LYS A 130 7.01 -9.24 10.18
N GLY A 131 5.98 -9.26 11.03
CA GLY A 131 5.42 -8.08 11.68
C GLY A 131 6.19 -7.66 12.94
N TYR A 132 5.62 -6.73 13.71
CA TYR A 132 6.23 -6.18 14.92
C TYR A 132 6.42 -7.22 16.04
N ASP A 133 5.61 -8.28 16.06
CA ASP A 133 5.67 -9.36 17.04
C ASP A 133 6.65 -10.50 16.68
N GLY A 134 7.43 -10.31 15.60
CA GLY A 134 8.41 -11.27 15.11
C GLY A 134 7.82 -12.48 14.39
N LYS A 135 6.48 -12.59 14.28
CA LYS A 135 5.79 -13.61 13.49
C LYS A 135 5.56 -13.11 12.06
N ALA A 136 5.27 -14.04 11.14
CA ALA A 136 4.75 -13.65 9.84
C ALA A 136 3.47 -12.82 10.03
N PHE A 137 3.24 -11.80 9.20
CA PHE A 137 2.09 -10.91 9.34
C PHE A 137 0.75 -11.67 9.26
N PHE A 138 0.66 -12.72 8.46
CA PHE A 138 -0.41 -13.71 8.51
C PHE A 138 0.13 -14.98 9.15
N SER A 139 -0.29 -15.25 10.37
CA SER A 139 0.21 -16.36 11.19
C SER A 139 -0.91 -17.00 12.00
N ALA A 140 -0.77 -18.28 12.29
CA ALA A 140 -1.69 -19.00 13.17
C ALA A 140 -1.45 -18.71 14.67
N THR A 141 -0.36 -18.02 15.04
CA THR A 141 0.11 -17.94 16.43
C THR A 141 0.63 -16.56 16.82
N HIS A 142 -0.16 -15.51 16.55
CA HIS A 142 0.18 -14.17 17.05
C HIS A 142 0.00 -14.08 18.57
N PRO A 143 0.99 -13.61 19.33
CA PRO A 143 0.86 -13.45 20.77
C PRO A 143 -0.13 -12.35 21.12
N VAL A 144 -0.92 -12.55 22.18
CA VAL A 144 -1.80 -11.55 22.77
C VAL A 144 -1.18 -11.03 24.06
N GLY A 145 -0.81 -9.73 24.07
CA GLY A 145 -0.14 -9.08 25.21
C GLY A 145 1.30 -9.56 25.44
N ASP A 146 1.97 -8.94 26.40
CA ASP A 146 3.40 -9.14 26.68
C ASP A 146 3.77 -10.55 27.16
N LYS A 147 2.80 -11.29 27.73
CA LYS A 147 3.06 -12.61 28.32
C LYS A 147 2.91 -13.77 27.33
N GLY A 148 2.41 -13.52 26.12
CA GLY A 148 2.31 -14.51 25.04
C GLY A 148 1.60 -15.83 25.35
N LYS A 149 0.86 -15.89 26.48
CA LYS A 149 0.14 -17.11 26.93
C LYS A 149 -1.07 -17.44 26.05
N THR A 150 -1.66 -16.42 25.45
CA THR A 150 -2.80 -16.54 24.53
C THR A 150 -2.35 -16.14 23.14
N THR A 151 -2.84 -16.83 22.14
CA THR A 151 -2.54 -16.53 20.73
C THR A 151 -3.82 -16.38 19.94
N PHE A 152 -3.77 -15.63 18.82
CA PHE A 152 -4.82 -15.62 17.82
C PHE A 152 -4.24 -16.00 16.45
N SER A 153 -5.13 -16.42 15.57
CA SER A 153 -4.81 -16.71 14.17
C SER A 153 -5.48 -15.69 13.25
N ASN A 154 -4.73 -15.20 12.28
CA ASN A 154 -5.25 -14.40 11.18
C ASN A 154 -4.91 -15.03 9.82
N LEU A 155 -4.60 -16.33 9.80
CA LEU A 155 -4.18 -17.11 8.65
C LEU A 155 -5.25 -18.11 8.24
N GLY A 156 -5.59 -18.09 6.96
CA GLY A 156 -6.38 -19.11 6.26
C GLY A 156 -5.61 -19.76 5.13
N THR A 157 -6.08 -20.92 4.69
CA THR A 157 -5.50 -21.67 3.56
C THR A 157 -6.50 -21.94 2.43
N LYS A 158 -7.79 -21.72 2.69
CA LYS A 158 -8.86 -22.09 1.77
C LYS A 158 -9.15 -21.01 0.73
N LYS A 159 -9.57 -21.42 -0.46
CA LYS A 159 -10.05 -20.52 -1.52
C LYS A 159 -11.23 -19.68 -1.05
N PHE A 160 -11.46 -18.57 -1.74
CA PHE A 160 -12.60 -17.72 -1.45
C PHE A 160 -13.93 -18.47 -1.74
N SER A 161 -14.79 -18.50 -0.75
CA SER A 161 -16.18 -18.94 -0.82
C SER A 161 -17.00 -18.16 0.21
N GLU A 162 -18.32 -18.22 0.11
CA GLU A 162 -19.22 -17.57 1.07
C GLU A 162 -18.97 -18.07 2.51
N THR A 163 -18.83 -19.39 2.69
CA THR A 163 -18.54 -20.02 3.98
C THR A 163 -17.18 -19.55 4.52
N ASN A 164 -16.12 -19.61 3.69
CA ASN A 164 -14.78 -19.23 4.13
C ASN A 164 -14.67 -17.72 4.42
N PHE A 165 -15.47 -16.89 3.71
CA PHE A 165 -15.59 -15.48 4.03
C PHE A 165 -16.28 -15.26 5.38
N SER A 166 -17.36 -16.00 5.69
CA SER A 166 -18.03 -15.95 6.98
C SER A 166 -17.10 -16.32 8.14
N ASP A 167 -16.30 -17.36 7.94
CA ASP A 167 -15.30 -17.81 8.93
C ASP A 167 -14.23 -16.75 9.18
N ALA A 168 -13.69 -16.17 8.08
CA ALA A 168 -12.70 -15.10 8.16
C ALA A 168 -13.25 -13.83 8.84
N LEU A 169 -14.49 -13.46 8.51
CA LEU A 169 -15.19 -12.32 9.13
C LEU A 169 -15.39 -12.53 10.64
N THR A 170 -15.80 -13.74 11.02
CA THR A 170 -15.96 -14.10 12.43
C THR A 170 -14.62 -14.09 13.15
N ALA A 171 -13.60 -14.69 12.57
CA ALA A 171 -12.26 -14.70 13.14
C ALA A 171 -11.74 -13.27 13.35
N LEU A 172 -11.84 -12.40 12.34
CA LEU A 172 -11.39 -11.01 12.43
C LEU A 172 -12.11 -10.22 13.53
N LYS A 173 -13.45 -10.36 13.63
CA LYS A 173 -14.27 -9.63 14.62
C LYS A 173 -14.12 -10.13 16.05
N THR A 174 -13.64 -11.35 16.24
CA THR A 174 -13.52 -11.97 17.56
C THR A 174 -12.12 -11.97 18.14
N VAL A 175 -11.13 -11.45 17.40
CA VAL A 175 -9.76 -11.27 17.90
C VAL A 175 -9.79 -10.39 19.15
N LYS A 176 -9.22 -10.88 20.24
CA LYS A 176 -9.15 -10.14 21.50
C LYS A 176 -7.79 -9.48 21.68
N ALA A 177 -7.82 -8.27 22.20
CA ALA A 177 -6.65 -7.54 22.65
C ALA A 177 -6.19 -8.05 24.05
N ALA A 178 -5.04 -7.61 24.54
CA ALA A 178 -4.49 -7.99 25.85
C ALA A 178 -5.44 -7.69 27.02
N ASN A 179 -6.30 -6.68 26.88
CA ASN A 179 -7.33 -6.33 27.87
C ASN A 179 -8.60 -7.20 27.79
N GLY A 180 -8.60 -8.26 26.96
CA GLY A 180 -9.73 -9.18 26.76
C GLY A 180 -10.89 -8.65 25.93
N LYS A 181 -10.85 -7.37 25.50
CA LYS A 181 -11.86 -6.76 24.61
C LYS A 181 -11.55 -7.09 23.15
N PRO A 182 -12.56 -7.12 22.26
CA PRO A 182 -12.28 -7.24 20.82
C PRO A 182 -11.35 -6.16 20.33
N TRP A 183 -10.42 -6.52 19.43
CA TRP A 183 -9.44 -5.59 18.85
C TRP A 183 -10.12 -4.57 17.94
N GLY A 184 -10.84 -5.06 16.95
CA GLY A 184 -11.53 -4.26 15.95
C GLY A 184 -13.04 -4.26 16.13
N PHE A 185 -13.71 -3.32 15.49
CA PHE A 185 -15.17 -3.20 15.51
C PHE A 185 -15.80 -3.60 14.17
N GLY A 186 -15.00 -3.97 13.16
CA GLY A 186 -15.47 -4.37 11.82
C GLY A 186 -16.23 -3.25 11.10
N GLN A 187 -15.90 -1.98 11.36
CA GLN A 187 -16.68 -0.84 10.86
C GLN A 187 -16.48 -0.62 9.36
N LYS A 188 -15.25 -0.75 8.87
CA LYS A 188 -14.94 -0.62 7.44
C LYS A 188 -14.01 -1.76 7.03
N LEU A 189 -14.56 -2.65 6.23
CA LEU A 189 -13.84 -3.82 5.74
C LEU A 189 -13.56 -3.68 4.24
N VAL A 190 -12.37 -4.11 3.85
CA VAL A 190 -11.95 -4.22 2.45
C VAL A 190 -11.53 -5.66 2.18
N LEU A 191 -12.11 -6.26 1.14
CA LEU A 191 -11.67 -7.55 0.64
C LEU A 191 -10.81 -7.33 -0.59
N VAL A 192 -9.57 -7.83 -0.51
CA VAL A 192 -8.59 -7.77 -1.60
C VAL A 192 -8.49 -9.14 -2.25
N CYS A 193 -8.59 -9.19 -3.59
CA CYS A 193 -8.46 -10.43 -4.36
C CYS A 193 -7.77 -10.17 -5.72
N HIS A 194 -7.28 -11.25 -6.35
CA HIS A 194 -6.82 -11.19 -7.74
C HIS A 194 -8.01 -11.10 -8.71
N PRO A 195 -7.89 -10.44 -9.88
CA PRO A 195 -8.96 -10.33 -10.88
C PRO A 195 -9.58 -11.66 -11.32
N LYS A 196 -8.81 -12.75 -11.26
CA LYS A 196 -9.28 -14.12 -11.50
C LYS A 196 -10.51 -14.50 -10.65
N HIS A 197 -10.58 -14.00 -9.42
CA HIS A 197 -11.66 -14.31 -8.46
C HIS A 197 -12.67 -13.17 -8.28
N GLU A 198 -12.46 -12.02 -8.93
CA GLU A 198 -13.27 -10.82 -8.75
C GLU A 198 -14.77 -11.08 -8.95
N VAL A 199 -15.13 -11.83 -10.00
CA VAL A 199 -16.55 -12.14 -10.29
C VAL A 199 -17.18 -12.95 -9.16
N THR A 200 -16.46 -13.94 -8.62
CA THR A 200 -16.94 -14.76 -7.51
C THR A 200 -17.09 -13.95 -6.23
N VAL A 201 -16.11 -13.11 -5.93
CA VAL A 201 -16.13 -12.19 -4.77
C VAL A 201 -17.29 -11.21 -4.87
N ARG A 202 -17.49 -10.58 -6.04
CA ARG A 202 -18.59 -9.64 -6.25
C ARG A 202 -19.95 -10.29 -6.14
N LYS A 203 -20.13 -11.53 -6.60
CA LYS A 203 -21.38 -12.28 -6.41
C LYS A 203 -21.75 -12.40 -4.94
N VAL A 204 -20.78 -12.64 -4.06
CA VAL A 204 -21.03 -12.74 -2.60
C VAL A 204 -21.24 -11.38 -1.96
N LEU A 205 -20.47 -10.36 -2.33
CA LEU A 205 -20.43 -9.09 -1.58
C LEU A 205 -21.27 -7.96 -2.16
N THR A 206 -21.65 -8.01 -3.46
CA THR A 206 -22.30 -6.87 -4.11
C THR A 206 -23.70 -7.15 -4.65
N LEU A 207 -24.14 -8.41 -4.72
CA LEU A 207 -25.49 -8.74 -5.11
C LEU A 207 -26.42 -8.71 -3.90
N GLN A 208 -27.58 -8.06 -4.04
CA GLN A 208 -28.59 -7.99 -2.99
C GLN A 208 -29.30 -9.34 -2.73
N LYS A 209 -29.39 -10.17 -3.79
CA LYS A 209 -30.03 -11.48 -3.71
C LYS A 209 -29.09 -12.58 -4.14
N THR A 210 -29.24 -13.74 -3.51
CA THR A 210 -28.56 -14.98 -3.91
C THR A 210 -29.13 -15.51 -5.22
N ALA A 211 -28.45 -16.48 -5.84
CA ALA A 211 -28.93 -17.15 -7.04
C ALA A 211 -30.28 -17.87 -6.83
N ALA A 212 -30.62 -18.24 -5.60
CA ALA A 212 -31.90 -18.83 -5.22
C ALA A 212 -33.00 -17.79 -4.92
N GLY A 213 -32.75 -16.49 -5.08
CA GLY A 213 -33.70 -15.40 -4.86
C GLY A 213 -33.85 -14.95 -3.40
N ALA A 214 -33.16 -15.59 -2.43
CA ALA A 214 -33.13 -15.17 -1.05
C ALA A 214 -32.25 -13.90 -0.87
N ASP A 215 -32.45 -13.15 0.22
CA ASP A 215 -31.65 -11.99 0.55
C ASP A 215 -30.22 -12.40 0.87
N ASN A 216 -29.27 -11.64 0.37
CA ASN A 216 -27.85 -11.90 0.58
C ASN A 216 -27.39 -11.24 1.90
N LEU A 217 -27.05 -12.04 2.87
CA LEU A 217 -26.59 -11.59 4.21
C LEU A 217 -25.24 -10.85 4.19
N PHE A 218 -24.44 -11.06 3.14
CA PHE A 218 -23.12 -10.41 2.99
C PHE A 218 -23.14 -9.21 2.03
N TYR A 219 -24.34 -8.77 1.63
CA TYR A 219 -24.45 -7.59 0.78
C TYR A 219 -23.77 -6.37 1.44
N ASN A 220 -22.79 -5.78 0.72
CA ASN A 220 -21.98 -4.67 1.20
C ASN A 220 -21.20 -4.92 2.52
N ALA A 221 -20.96 -6.16 2.88
CA ALA A 221 -20.18 -6.50 4.09
C ALA A 221 -18.71 -6.05 4.00
N ALA A 222 -18.15 -5.93 2.80
CA ALA A 222 -16.81 -5.40 2.56
C ALA A 222 -16.71 -4.71 1.19
N GLU A 223 -15.88 -3.67 1.08
CA GLU A 223 -15.50 -3.07 -0.21
C GLU A 223 -14.57 -4.04 -0.96
N VAL A 224 -14.82 -4.25 -2.26
CA VAL A 224 -13.98 -5.14 -3.08
C VAL A 224 -12.90 -4.36 -3.78
N VAL A 225 -11.64 -4.73 -3.53
CA VAL A 225 -10.45 -4.25 -4.26
C VAL A 225 -9.86 -5.41 -5.04
N SER A 226 -9.86 -5.30 -6.37
CA SER A 226 -9.28 -6.30 -7.26
C SER A 226 -7.96 -5.77 -7.82
N SER A 227 -6.87 -6.53 -7.64
CA SER A 227 -5.54 -6.11 -8.09
C SER A 227 -4.72 -7.26 -8.67
N ALA A 228 -4.22 -7.07 -9.89
CA ALA A 228 -3.30 -7.99 -10.53
C ALA A 228 -1.86 -7.91 -9.96
N LEU A 229 -1.62 -7.04 -8.98
CA LEU A 229 -0.34 -6.91 -8.29
C LEU A 229 -0.14 -7.94 -7.16
N LEU A 230 -1.15 -8.78 -6.90
CA LEU A 230 -1.01 -9.90 -5.97
C LEU A 230 -0.16 -11.01 -6.60
N ASN A 231 0.90 -11.44 -5.90
CA ASN A 231 1.83 -12.47 -6.38
C ASN A 231 1.20 -13.86 -6.48
N ASN A 232 0.23 -14.18 -5.59
CA ASN A 232 -0.52 -15.41 -5.61
C ASN A 232 -1.96 -15.11 -6.05
N GLU A 233 -2.36 -15.61 -7.21
CA GLU A 233 -3.67 -15.37 -7.81
C GLU A 233 -4.83 -15.94 -6.98
N ASP A 234 -4.61 -16.99 -6.20
CA ASP A 234 -5.63 -17.65 -5.40
C ASP A 234 -5.75 -17.07 -3.97
N SER A 235 -4.79 -16.23 -3.58
CA SER A 235 -4.83 -15.55 -2.28
C SER A 235 -5.91 -14.47 -2.21
N TRP A 236 -6.48 -14.31 -1.03
CA TRP A 236 -7.42 -13.24 -0.73
C TRP A 236 -7.25 -12.76 0.71
N PHE A 237 -7.61 -11.51 0.94
CA PHE A 237 -7.37 -10.83 2.20
C PHE A 237 -8.60 -10.05 2.62
N LEU A 238 -8.92 -10.09 3.91
CA LEU A 238 -9.95 -9.29 4.54
C LEU A 238 -9.28 -8.33 5.53
N LEU A 239 -9.42 -7.04 5.29
CA LEU A 239 -8.71 -5.99 6.02
C LEU A 239 -9.70 -5.03 6.67
N GLU A 240 -9.48 -4.70 7.94
CA GLU A 240 -10.19 -3.62 8.62
C GLU A 240 -9.41 -2.32 8.47
N VAL A 241 -10.01 -1.33 7.80
CA VAL A 241 -9.33 -0.10 7.35
C VAL A 241 -9.94 1.18 7.96
N GLY A 242 -10.81 1.04 8.94
CA GLY A 242 -11.50 2.18 9.58
C GLY A 242 -10.69 2.90 10.67
N TRP A 243 -9.43 2.55 10.85
CA TRP A 243 -8.57 3.05 11.93
C TRP A 243 -7.49 4.01 11.43
N PRO A 244 -6.94 4.86 12.32
CA PRO A 244 -5.83 5.75 11.96
C PRO A 244 -4.60 5.00 11.44
N VAL A 245 -4.37 3.77 11.95
CA VAL A 245 -3.35 2.85 11.45
C VAL A 245 -4.02 1.66 10.80
N MET A 246 -3.76 1.46 9.52
CA MET A 246 -4.29 0.35 8.74
C MET A 246 -3.34 -0.87 8.81
N PRO A 247 -3.80 -2.06 8.37
CA PRO A 247 -2.96 -3.26 8.33
C PRO A 247 -1.63 -3.11 7.59
N ILE A 248 -1.58 -2.26 6.57
CA ILE A 248 -0.36 -1.90 5.85
C ILE A 248 -0.07 -0.41 6.09
N ILE A 249 1.21 -0.08 6.24
CA ILE A 249 1.70 1.28 6.41
C ILE A 249 2.55 1.63 5.20
N LEU A 250 2.19 2.68 4.48
CA LEU A 250 3.04 3.31 3.46
C LEU A 250 3.83 4.44 4.13
N GLN A 251 5.13 4.21 4.36
CA GLN A 251 6.05 5.20 4.88
C GLN A 251 6.66 5.99 3.74
N GLU A 252 6.52 7.32 3.76
CA GLU A 252 7.07 8.22 2.75
C GLU A 252 8.07 9.20 3.40
N ARG A 253 9.33 9.11 2.99
CA ARG A 253 10.38 10.07 3.37
C ARG A 253 10.40 11.24 2.42
N GLU A 254 10.29 10.95 1.13
CA GLU A 254 10.23 11.93 0.05
C GLU A 254 9.25 11.45 -1.01
N GLY A 255 8.21 12.25 -1.26
CA GLY A 255 7.24 12.00 -2.31
C GLY A 255 7.87 12.05 -3.68
N ILE A 256 7.32 11.29 -4.63
CA ILE A 256 7.88 11.21 -5.98
C ILE A 256 7.80 12.57 -6.67
N LYS A 257 8.96 13.07 -7.10
CA LYS A 257 9.12 14.34 -7.80
C LYS A 257 9.91 14.13 -9.09
N ILE A 258 9.62 14.94 -10.10
CA ILE A 258 10.41 14.98 -11.32
C ILE A 258 11.48 16.07 -11.23
N THR A 259 12.70 15.72 -11.55
CA THR A 259 13.85 16.62 -11.66
C THR A 259 14.49 16.46 -13.03
N SER A 260 15.30 17.43 -13.44
CA SER A 260 16.00 17.38 -14.73
C SER A 260 17.45 17.83 -14.62
N CYS A 261 18.31 17.18 -15.41
CA CYS A 261 19.66 17.61 -15.73
C CYS A 261 19.63 18.05 -17.20
N ASN A 262 19.50 19.37 -17.41
CA ASN A 262 19.17 19.91 -18.72
C ASN A 262 19.90 21.22 -19.05
N GLN A 263 20.86 21.66 -18.24
CA GLN A 263 21.66 22.80 -18.59
C GLN A 263 22.64 22.41 -19.72
N PRO A 264 22.84 23.27 -20.73
CA PRO A 264 23.72 22.96 -21.87
C PRO A 264 25.17 22.70 -21.46
N ASP A 265 25.62 23.24 -20.32
CA ASP A 265 26.95 23.11 -19.73
C ASP A 265 27.08 21.99 -18.69
N ASP A 266 26.01 21.30 -18.37
CA ASP A 266 26.08 20.08 -17.55
C ASP A 266 27.01 19.05 -18.20
N ASN A 267 27.92 18.47 -17.44
CA ASN A 267 28.89 17.48 -17.94
C ASN A 267 28.22 16.32 -18.69
N TYR A 268 27.11 15.83 -18.17
CA TYR A 268 26.37 14.76 -18.84
C TYR A 268 25.82 15.19 -20.20
N VAL A 269 25.25 16.40 -20.28
CA VAL A 269 24.68 16.95 -21.51
C VAL A 269 25.74 17.22 -22.53
N LEU A 270 26.92 17.74 -22.14
CA LEU A 270 28.06 17.99 -23.00
C LEU A 270 28.59 16.71 -23.63
N LEU A 271 28.75 15.66 -22.85
CA LEU A 271 29.33 14.39 -23.31
C LEU A 271 28.34 13.54 -24.11
N ASN A 272 27.08 13.49 -23.68
CA ASN A 272 26.09 12.57 -24.25
C ASN A 272 25.11 13.19 -25.23
N LYS A 273 25.07 14.54 -25.34
CA LYS A 273 24.12 15.28 -26.17
C LYS A 273 22.66 14.92 -25.87
N LYS A 274 22.35 14.65 -24.60
CA LYS A 274 21.03 14.26 -24.08
C LYS A 274 20.71 15.03 -22.81
N PHE A 275 19.43 15.40 -22.65
CA PHE A 275 18.87 15.91 -21.41
C PHE A 275 18.27 14.76 -20.59
N LEU A 276 18.47 14.76 -19.28
CA LEU A 276 17.89 13.77 -18.38
C LEU A 276 16.70 14.32 -17.63
N PHE A 277 15.70 13.48 -17.47
CA PHE A 277 14.54 13.71 -16.61
C PHE A 277 14.37 12.50 -15.71
N GLN A 278 14.28 12.74 -14.41
CA GLN A 278 14.21 11.68 -13.42
C GLN A 278 13.03 11.91 -12.49
N ALA A 279 12.11 10.94 -12.40
CA ALA A 279 11.21 10.80 -11.30
C ALA A 279 11.96 10.09 -10.16
N TYR A 280 11.96 10.65 -8.97
CA TYR A 280 12.66 10.10 -7.81
C TYR A 280 11.79 10.24 -6.57
N GLY A 281 11.83 9.24 -5.70
CA GLY A 281 11.17 9.24 -4.41
C GLY A 281 11.82 8.27 -3.43
N ARG A 282 11.58 8.52 -2.13
CA ARG A 282 12.07 7.68 -1.03
C ARG A 282 10.90 7.25 -0.16
N TYR A 283 10.57 5.97 -0.19
CA TYR A 283 9.43 5.42 0.53
C TYR A 283 9.61 3.91 0.77
N ASN A 284 8.77 3.32 1.59
CA ASN A 284 8.68 1.88 1.77
C ASN A 284 7.28 1.53 2.31
N ALA A 285 6.91 0.24 2.25
CA ALA A 285 5.71 -0.24 2.91
C ALA A 285 6.09 -1.25 4.01
N GLY A 286 5.35 -1.21 5.11
CA GLY A 286 5.51 -2.07 6.27
C GLY A 286 4.18 -2.59 6.77
N TYR A 287 4.23 -3.39 7.83
CA TYR A 287 3.07 -3.96 8.47
C TYR A 287 2.61 -3.10 9.64
N GLY A 288 1.30 -2.92 9.76
CA GLY A 288 0.65 -2.38 10.93
C GLY A 288 0.22 -3.48 11.89
N ILE A 289 -1.05 -3.48 12.29
CA ILE A 289 -1.58 -4.36 13.33
C ILE A 289 -2.15 -5.65 12.70
N PRO A 290 -1.57 -6.85 12.96
CA PRO A 290 -2.04 -8.12 12.39
C PRO A 290 -3.49 -8.47 12.78
N ALA A 291 -3.93 -8.05 13.97
CA ALA A 291 -5.30 -8.28 14.44
C ALA A 291 -6.39 -7.62 13.58
N MET A 292 -6.02 -6.69 12.71
CA MET A 292 -6.92 -5.97 11.79
C MET A 292 -6.89 -6.56 10.37
N ALA A 293 -6.26 -7.70 10.18
CA ALA A 293 -6.12 -8.34 8.89
C ALA A 293 -6.34 -9.85 8.99
N TRP A 294 -6.97 -10.41 7.97
CA TRP A 294 -7.05 -11.85 7.73
C TRP A 294 -6.52 -12.12 6.32
N GLY A 295 -5.66 -13.13 6.17
CA GLY A 295 -5.13 -13.53 4.86
C GLY A 295 -5.27 -15.03 4.63
N SER A 296 -5.74 -15.41 3.44
CA SER A 296 -5.77 -16.81 2.99
C SER A 296 -4.87 -17.01 1.79
N THR A 297 -4.09 -18.08 1.80
CA THR A 297 -3.23 -18.47 0.67
C THR A 297 -4.05 -18.99 -0.51
N GLY A 298 -5.31 -19.41 -0.29
CA GLY A 298 -6.16 -20.02 -1.31
C GLY A 298 -5.67 -21.39 -1.81
N ALA A 299 -4.75 -22.03 -1.09
CA ALA A 299 -4.12 -23.29 -1.54
C ALA A 299 -5.01 -24.52 -1.36
N ASP A 300 -6.19 -24.37 -0.71
CA ASP A 300 -7.06 -25.51 -0.33
C ASP A 300 -6.29 -26.65 0.40
N ALA A 301 -5.24 -26.28 1.13
CA ALA A 301 -4.54 -27.24 1.97
C ALA A 301 -5.50 -27.79 3.02
N ALA A 302 -5.53 -29.10 3.11
CA ALA A 302 -6.41 -29.86 3.98
C ALA A 302 -6.15 -29.58 5.47
#